data_e574c30041b9fae8ea66f726010328f0
#
_entry.id   e574c30041b9fae8ea66f726010328f0
#
_cell.length_a   1.000
_cell.length_b   1.000
_cell.length_c   1.000
_cell.angle_alpha   90.00
_cell.angle_beta   90.00
_cell.angle_gamma   90.00
#
_symmetry.space_group_name_H-M   'P 1'
#
loop_
_entity.id
_entity.type
_entity.pdbx_description
1 polymer ?
#
loop_
_entity_poly.entity_id
_entity_poly.type
_entity_poly.pdbx_seq_one_letter_code
_entity_poly.pdbx_strand_id
1 'polypeptide(L)'
;MDSERDAVVERKLGPGDILPQLGQILQANAGFALACIAGLAAINVAAGRVSSGLVSFLPGAIGGVIAHYYLIATALTRLGLRKEGTPNRFWDFWGLLILSGFIALLGLAALIVPGLYLNARWAAAGSVLVSGDSQVGAALDQSWTMSGPSAWAIVATWLLIYVPILLIGMTLAGVLGISTPLLAQSVTQIVWSSAAVISWLMGVAVYSLLRPGTVRLAEIFA
;
A
#
# COMPACT_ATOMS: atom_id res chain seq x y z
N MET A 1 -11.12 -36.34 16.11
CA MET A 1 -11.10 -35.94 14.68
C MET A 1 -10.95 -34.43 14.53
N ASP A 2 -10.29 -33.75 15.50
CA ASP A 2 -10.18 -32.29 15.59
C ASP A 2 -8.73 -31.75 15.61
N SER A 3 -7.72 -32.62 15.43
CA SER A 3 -6.30 -32.20 15.48
C SER A 3 -5.70 -31.86 14.12
N GLU A 4 -6.44 -31.97 13.03
CA GLU A 4 -5.95 -31.64 11.67
C GLU A 4 -6.30 -30.22 11.19
N ARG A 5 -7.03 -29.44 11.99
CA ARG A 5 -7.45 -28.09 11.58
C ARG A 5 -6.43 -26.99 11.84
N ASP A 6 -5.40 -27.23 12.63
CA ASP A 6 -4.53 -26.17 13.18
C ASP A 6 -3.13 -26.09 12.57
N ALA A 7 -2.80 -26.88 11.59
CA ALA A 7 -1.56 -26.69 10.84
C ALA A 7 -1.77 -25.71 9.66
N VAL A 8 -2.18 -24.49 9.94
CA VAL A 8 -1.89 -23.37 9.04
C VAL A 8 -0.38 -23.16 9.13
N VAL A 9 0.36 -23.73 8.16
CA VAL A 9 1.79 -23.46 8.05
C VAL A 9 1.95 -21.94 7.94
N GLU A 10 2.41 -21.31 9.01
CA GLU A 10 2.68 -19.87 9.07
C GLU A 10 3.84 -19.56 8.10
N ARG A 11 3.49 -19.28 6.84
CA ARG A 11 4.50 -18.89 5.85
C ARG A 11 5.15 -17.58 6.26
N LYS A 12 6.41 -17.63 6.62
CA LYS A 12 7.23 -16.46 6.91
C LYS A 12 7.82 -15.93 5.61
N LEU A 13 7.36 -14.75 5.19
CA LEU A 13 7.90 -14.05 4.01
C LEU A 13 9.22 -13.36 4.34
N GLY A 14 10.11 -13.31 3.35
CA GLY A 14 11.28 -12.43 3.33
C GLY A 14 11.13 -11.30 2.30
N PRO A 15 12.02 -10.28 2.33
CA PRO A 15 12.07 -9.27 1.26
C PRO A 15 12.26 -9.89 -0.13
N GLY A 16 13.00 -11.01 -0.21
CA GLY A 16 13.22 -11.77 -1.45
C GLY A 16 11.96 -12.39 -2.06
N ASP A 17 10.91 -12.61 -1.27
CA ASP A 17 9.61 -13.07 -1.76
C ASP A 17 8.74 -11.89 -2.21
N ILE A 18 8.76 -10.79 -1.43
CA ILE A 18 7.87 -9.64 -1.63
C ILE A 18 8.30 -8.82 -2.84
N LEU A 19 9.60 -8.56 -3.03
CA LEU A 19 10.10 -7.70 -4.11
C LEU A 19 9.80 -8.23 -5.52
N PRO A 20 10.05 -9.53 -5.85
CA PRO A 20 9.69 -10.07 -7.16
C PRO A 20 8.18 -10.02 -7.42
N GLN A 21 7.37 -10.35 -6.42
CA GLN A 21 5.91 -10.30 -6.53
C GLN A 21 5.41 -8.87 -6.77
N LEU A 22 5.94 -7.90 -6.03
CA LEU A 22 5.65 -6.49 -6.24
C LEU A 22 6.05 -6.03 -7.66
N GLY A 23 7.23 -6.46 -8.14
CA GLY A 23 7.69 -6.16 -9.49
C GLY A 23 6.74 -6.68 -10.56
N GLN A 24 6.24 -7.91 -10.44
CA GLN A 24 5.25 -8.49 -11.36
C GLN A 24 3.93 -7.70 -11.34
N ILE A 25 3.44 -7.35 -10.15
CA ILE A 25 2.21 -6.56 -9.99
C ILE A 25 2.37 -5.16 -10.58
N LEU A 26 3.52 -4.51 -10.36
CA LEU A 26 3.83 -3.21 -10.95
C LEU A 26 3.84 -3.27 -12.49
N GLN A 27 4.52 -4.26 -13.06
CA GLN A 27 4.56 -4.45 -14.52
C GLN A 27 3.16 -4.68 -15.09
N ALA A 28 2.37 -5.57 -14.48
CA ALA A 28 1.01 -5.85 -14.90
C ALA A 28 0.07 -4.63 -14.82
N ASN A 29 0.36 -3.67 -13.95
CA ASN A 29 -0.46 -2.48 -13.71
C ASN A 29 0.24 -1.18 -14.10
N ALA A 30 1.36 -1.22 -14.83
CA ALA A 30 2.25 -0.08 -15.07
C ALA A 30 1.53 1.16 -15.62
N GLY A 31 0.68 1.00 -16.64
CA GLY A 31 -0.05 2.12 -17.24
C GLY A 31 -0.97 2.82 -16.23
N PHE A 32 -1.72 2.05 -15.42
CA PHE A 32 -2.61 2.63 -14.42
C PHE A 32 -1.84 3.21 -13.23
N ALA A 33 -0.77 2.56 -12.80
CA ALA A 33 0.12 3.07 -11.75
C ALA A 33 0.76 4.42 -12.16
N LEU A 34 1.27 4.52 -13.38
CA LEU A 34 1.81 5.78 -13.93
C LEU A 34 0.74 6.87 -14.03
N ALA A 35 -0.48 6.53 -14.45
CA ALA A 35 -1.59 7.49 -14.48
C ALA A 35 -1.95 7.99 -13.08
N CYS A 36 -1.95 7.12 -12.06
CA CYS A 36 -2.15 7.51 -10.67
C CYS A 36 -1.03 8.44 -10.17
N ILE A 37 0.24 8.11 -10.45
CA ILE A 37 1.39 8.94 -10.06
C ILE A 37 1.29 10.32 -10.69
N ALA A 38 1.08 10.39 -12.00
CA ALA A 38 0.99 11.64 -12.74
C ALA A 38 -0.21 12.48 -12.29
N GLY A 39 -1.38 11.85 -12.13
CA GLY A 39 -2.61 12.52 -11.69
C GLY A 39 -2.48 13.09 -10.27
N LEU A 40 -1.96 12.31 -9.32
CA LEU A 40 -1.75 12.78 -7.95
C LEU A 40 -0.71 13.89 -7.88
N ALA A 41 0.40 13.76 -8.59
CA ALA A 41 1.41 14.81 -8.65
C ALA A 41 0.83 16.11 -9.21
N ALA A 42 0.08 16.03 -10.32
CA ALA A 42 -0.55 17.19 -10.94
C ALA A 42 -1.57 17.86 -9.99
N ILE A 43 -2.44 17.07 -9.35
CA ILE A 43 -3.43 17.58 -8.37
C ILE A 43 -2.72 18.32 -7.23
N ASN A 44 -1.68 17.73 -6.65
CA ASN A 44 -0.96 18.32 -5.52
C ASN A 44 -0.18 19.60 -5.92
N VAL A 45 0.43 19.61 -7.11
CA VAL A 45 1.10 20.82 -7.64
C VAL A 45 0.07 21.92 -7.88
N ALA A 46 -1.05 21.62 -8.52
CA ALA A 46 -2.11 22.59 -8.79
C ALA A 46 -2.73 23.14 -7.48
N ALA A 47 -3.05 22.25 -6.54
CA ALA A 47 -3.63 22.64 -5.24
C ALA A 47 -2.71 23.56 -4.45
N GLY A 48 -1.41 23.30 -4.44
CA GLY A 48 -0.41 24.15 -3.79
C GLY A 48 -0.23 25.53 -4.46
N ARG A 49 -0.75 25.74 -5.66
CA ARG A 49 -0.77 27.03 -6.35
C ARG A 49 -1.99 27.87 -6.04
N VAL A 50 -3.12 27.22 -5.77
CA VAL A 50 -4.41 27.89 -5.57
C VAL A 50 -4.67 28.21 -4.11
N SER A 51 -4.15 27.40 -3.21
CA SER A 51 -4.39 27.54 -1.76
C SER A 51 -3.15 27.18 -0.95
N SER A 52 -3.14 27.61 0.30
CA SER A 52 -2.06 27.31 1.26
C SER A 52 -2.62 26.59 2.50
N GLY A 53 -1.74 25.98 3.27
CA GLY A 53 -2.10 25.29 4.51
C GLY A 53 -2.91 24.02 4.28
N LEU A 54 -3.82 23.70 5.20
CA LEU A 54 -4.61 22.47 5.19
C LEU A 54 -5.51 22.32 3.95
N VAL A 55 -6.00 23.43 3.39
CA VAL A 55 -6.88 23.40 2.21
C VAL A 55 -6.18 22.86 0.97
N SER A 56 -4.88 23.13 0.81
CA SER A 56 -4.10 22.59 -0.31
C SER A 56 -3.89 21.07 -0.25
N PHE A 57 -4.08 20.48 0.92
CA PHE A 57 -3.92 19.04 1.14
C PHE A 57 -5.15 18.21 0.72
N LEU A 58 -6.34 18.79 0.80
CA LEU A 58 -7.61 18.07 0.60
C LEU A 58 -7.75 17.43 -0.80
N PRO A 59 -7.47 18.12 -1.92
CA PRO A 59 -7.62 17.52 -3.24
C PRO A 59 -6.72 16.30 -3.43
N GLY A 60 -5.47 16.38 -2.96
CA GLY A 60 -4.52 15.27 -3.00
C GLY A 60 -4.93 14.10 -2.10
N ALA A 61 -5.45 14.37 -0.91
CA ALA A 61 -5.94 13.35 0.00
C ALA A 61 -7.14 12.60 -0.58
N ILE A 62 -8.14 13.33 -1.10
CA ILE A 62 -9.32 12.73 -1.74
C ILE A 62 -8.91 11.93 -2.98
N GLY A 63 -8.13 12.53 -3.88
CA GLY A 63 -7.60 11.87 -5.07
C GLY A 63 -6.78 10.63 -4.72
N GLY A 64 -5.99 10.70 -3.65
CA GLY A 64 -5.20 9.58 -3.12
C GLY A 64 -6.06 8.40 -2.69
N VAL A 65 -7.14 8.63 -1.93
CA VAL A 65 -8.06 7.55 -1.52
C VAL A 65 -8.73 6.90 -2.73
N ILE A 66 -9.18 7.72 -3.69
CA ILE A 66 -9.81 7.24 -4.93
C ILE A 66 -8.80 6.39 -5.73
N ALA A 67 -7.61 6.93 -5.99
CA ALA A 67 -6.56 6.22 -6.72
C ALA A 67 -6.15 4.91 -6.02
N HIS A 68 -6.00 4.93 -4.70
CA HIS A 68 -5.65 3.76 -3.88
C HIS A 68 -6.69 2.65 -4.03
N TYR A 69 -7.98 2.96 -3.84
CA TYR A 69 -9.06 1.98 -3.99
C TYR A 69 -9.08 1.34 -5.37
N TYR A 70 -9.08 2.15 -6.44
CA TYR A 70 -9.19 1.64 -7.79
C TYR A 70 -7.91 0.90 -8.24
N LEU A 71 -6.74 1.31 -7.76
CA LEU A 71 -5.50 0.61 -8.05
C LEU A 71 -5.47 -0.78 -7.41
N ILE A 72 -5.84 -0.90 -6.13
CA ILE A 72 -5.97 -2.20 -5.47
C ILE A 72 -7.03 -3.06 -6.18
N ALA A 73 -8.21 -2.50 -6.45
CA ALA A 73 -9.30 -3.24 -7.11
C ALA A 73 -8.87 -3.78 -8.48
N THR A 74 -8.18 -2.96 -9.29
CA THR A 74 -7.67 -3.36 -10.60
C THR A 74 -6.59 -4.43 -10.48
N ALA A 75 -5.64 -4.26 -9.56
CA ALA A 75 -4.58 -5.23 -9.33
C ALA A 75 -5.13 -6.59 -8.88
N LEU A 76 -6.05 -6.60 -7.93
CA LEU A 76 -6.71 -7.82 -7.45
C LEU A 76 -7.53 -8.51 -8.54
N THR A 77 -8.23 -7.74 -9.39
CA THR A 77 -8.99 -8.30 -10.52
C THR A 77 -8.06 -8.96 -11.53
N ARG A 78 -6.94 -8.32 -11.87
CA ARG A 78 -5.94 -8.90 -12.80
C ARG A 78 -5.26 -10.15 -12.26
N LEU A 79 -5.11 -10.25 -10.95
CA LEU A 79 -4.59 -11.44 -10.28
C LEU A 79 -5.65 -12.54 -10.09
N GLY A 80 -6.92 -12.31 -10.46
CA GLY A 80 -8.03 -13.24 -10.20
C GLY A 80 -8.35 -13.41 -8.70
N LEU A 81 -7.93 -12.43 -7.87
CA LEU A 81 -8.09 -12.47 -6.41
C LEU A 81 -9.34 -11.74 -5.92
N ARG A 82 -10.01 -10.99 -6.80
CA ARG A 82 -11.28 -10.33 -6.48
C ARG A 82 -12.42 -11.24 -6.89
N LYS A 83 -13.38 -11.46 -5.98
CA LYS A 83 -14.58 -12.25 -6.28
C LYS A 83 -15.44 -11.55 -7.33
N GLU A 84 -15.98 -12.32 -8.28
CA GLU A 84 -16.96 -11.80 -9.24
C GLU A 84 -18.20 -11.30 -8.50
N GLY A 85 -18.77 -10.18 -8.96
CA GLY A 85 -19.94 -9.59 -8.31
C GLY A 85 -19.66 -8.88 -7.00
N THR A 86 -18.38 -8.73 -6.58
CA THR A 86 -18.05 -7.95 -5.37
C THR A 86 -18.57 -6.51 -5.50
N PRO A 87 -19.44 -6.04 -4.58
CA PRO A 87 -19.99 -4.70 -4.63
C PRO A 87 -18.89 -3.64 -4.48
N ASN A 88 -19.20 -2.42 -4.88
CA ASN A 88 -18.32 -1.29 -4.64
C ASN A 88 -18.28 -0.99 -3.14
N ARG A 89 -17.13 -1.19 -2.51
CA ARG A 89 -16.89 -0.99 -1.07
C ARG A 89 -16.04 0.24 -0.78
N PHE A 90 -16.15 1.25 -1.63
CA PHE A 90 -15.33 2.47 -1.53
C PHE A 90 -15.46 3.17 -0.17
N TRP A 91 -16.68 3.25 0.37
CA TRP A 91 -16.90 3.90 1.67
C TRP A 91 -16.35 3.08 2.85
N ASP A 92 -16.46 1.76 2.79
CA ASP A 92 -15.83 0.87 3.77
C ASP A 92 -14.30 1.02 3.72
N PHE A 93 -13.74 1.11 2.51
CA PHE A 93 -12.31 1.30 2.30
C PHE A 93 -11.84 2.66 2.84
N TRP A 94 -12.61 3.72 2.63
CA TRP A 94 -12.33 5.03 3.22
C TRP A 94 -12.32 4.95 4.76
N GLY A 95 -13.34 4.33 5.34
CA GLY A 95 -13.41 4.10 6.80
C GLY A 95 -12.21 3.31 7.33
N LEU A 96 -11.78 2.26 6.61
CA LEU A 96 -10.59 1.50 6.94
C LEU A 96 -9.33 2.36 6.93
N LEU A 97 -9.14 3.21 5.91
CA LEU A 97 -7.97 4.09 5.84
C LEU A 97 -7.94 5.14 6.96
N ILE A 98 -9.10 5.71 7.31
CA ILE A 98 -9.19 6.66 8.44
C ILE A 98 -8.81 5.94 9.74
N LEU A 99 -9.41 4.78 10.01
CA LEU A 99 -9.19 4.05 11.25
C LEU A 99 -7.74 3.57 11.37
N SER A 100 -7.23 2.87 10.37
CA SER A 100 -5.87 2.35 10.38
C SER A 100 -4.83 3.47 10.36
N GLY A 101 -5.06 4.53 9.57
CA GLY A 101 -4.19 5.69 9.48
C GLY A 101 -4.12 6.48 10.80
N PHE A 102 -5.25 6.66 11.48
CA PHE A 102 -5.28 7.33 12.79
C PHE A 102 -4.50 6.55 13.84
N ILE A 103 -4.70 5.24 13.92
CA ILE A 103 -3.99 4.39 14.88
C ILE A 103 -2.49 4.31 14.55
N ALA A 104 -2.14 4.20 13.27
CA ALA A 104 -0.74 4.21 12.84
C ALA A 104 -0.06 5.55 13.15
N LEU A 105 -0.77 6.68 12.98
CA LEU A 105 -0.27 8.01 13.33
C LEU A 105 -0.01 8.13 14.83
N LEU A 106 -0.92 7.65 15.68
CA LEU A 106 -0.71 7.59 17.13
C LEU A 106 0.50 6.72 17.49
N GLY A 107 0.66 5.57 16.82
CA GLY A 107 1.82 4.69 16.99
C GLY A 107 3.14 5.37 16.63
N LEU A 108 3.16 6.11 15.51
CA LEU A 108 4.32 6.91 15.06
C LEU A 108 4.63 8.07 16.00
N ALA A 109 3.59 8.75 16.51
CA ALA A 109 3.75 9.86 17.47
C ALA A 109 4.30 9.38 18.82
N ALA A 110 3.92 8.17 19.24
CA ALA A 110 4.44 7.56 20.45
C ALA A 110 5.90 7.08 20.28
N LEU A 111 6.17 6.30 19.23
CA LEU A 111 7.49 5.77 18.87
C LEU A 111 7.49 5.33 17.40
N ILE A 112 8.52 5.64 16.63
CA ILE A 112 8.63 5.33 15.21
C ILE A 112 8.50 3.81 14.94
N VAL A 113 9.18 2.99 15.75
CA VAL A 113 9.22 1.54 15.57
C VAL A 113 7.84 0.88 15.72
N PRO A 114 7.04 1.13 16.79
CA PRO A 114 5.68 0.64 16.87
C PRO A 114 4.77 1.09 15.72
N GLY A 115 4.91 2.34 15.27
CA GLY A 115 4.12 2.85 14.14
C GLY A 115 4.41 2.12 12.84
N LEU A 116 5.68 1.86 12.53
CA LEU A 116 6.08 1.05 11.37
C LEU A 116 5.60 -0.39 11.49
N TYR A 117 5.69 -0.98 12.67
CA TYR A 117 5.20 -2.32 12.93
C TYR A 117 3.68 -2.45 12.73
N LEU A 118 2.89 -1.49 13.25
CA LEU A 118 1.44 -1.44 13.04
C LEU A 118 1.08 -1.34 11.56
N ASN A 119 1.76 -0.45 10.82
CA ASN A 119 1.58 -0.34 9.38
C ASN A 119 1.86 -1.66 8.65
N ALA A 120 2.94 -2.36 9.01
CA ALA A 120 3.26 -3.65 8.42
C ALA A 120 2.20 -4.71 8.71
N ARG A 121 1.63 -4.73 9.93
CA ARG A 121 0.56 -5.65 10.33
C ARG A 121 -0.74 -5.41 9.54
N TRP A 122 -1.01 -4.19 9.12
CA TRP A 122 -2.19 -3.82 8.34
C TRP A 122 -1.92 -3.60 6.86
N ALA A 123 -0.73 -3.95 6.37
CA ALA A 123 -0.35 -3.76 4.97
C ALA A 123 -1.32 -4.41 3.98
N ALA A 124 -1.87 -5.57 4.31
CA ALA A 124 -2.80 -6.31 3.47
C ALA A 124 -4.28 -5.96 3.69
N ALA A 125 -4.64 -5.15 4.73
CA ALA A 125 -6.02 -4.92 5.12
C ALA A 125 -6.90 -4.34 4.00
N GLY A 126 -6.37 -3.38 3.22
CA GLY A 126 -7.05 -2.83 2.06
C GLY A 126 -7.35 -3.88 0.99
N SER A 127 -6.39 -4.76 0.73
CA SER A 127 -6.54 -5.85 -0.23
C SER A 127 -7.56 -6.89 0.23
N VAL A 128 -7.56 -7.26 1.50
CA VAL A 128 -8.55 -8.15 2.13
C VAL A 128 -9.96 -7.57 1.96
N LEU A 129 -10.14 -6.30 2.27
CA LEU A 129 -11.45 -5.63 2.18
C LEU A 129 -11.96 -5.58 0.73
N VAL A 130 -11.10 -5.18 -0.22
CA VAL A 130 -11.45 -4.99 -1.63
C VAL A 130 -11.63 -6.32 -2.37
N SER A 131 -11.01 -7.41 -1.91
CA SER A 131 -11.25 -8.75 -2.45
C SER A 131 -12.68 -9.26 -2.20
N GLY A 132 -13.42 -8.67 -1.27
CA GLY A 132 -14.80 -9.01 -0.93
C GLY A 132 -14.93 -10.05 0.17
N ASP A 133 -13.83 -10.41 0.84
CA ASP A 133 -13.82 -11.51 1.80
C ASP A 133 -14.30 -11.13 3.21
N SER A 134 -14.25 -9.83 3.59
CA SER A 134 -14.54 -9.42 4.97
C SER A 134 -15.03 -7.96 5.12
N GLN A 135 -15.61 -7.65 6.28
CA GLN A 135 -15.94 -6.27 6.70
C GLN A 135 -14.68 -5.56 7.25
N VAL A 136 -14.76 -4.24 7.50
CA VAL A 136 -13.62 -3.40 7.90
C VAL A 136 -12.86 -3.99 9.11
N GLY A 137 -13.57 -4.28 10.20
CA GLY A 137 -12.95 -4.84 11.41
C GLY A 137 -12.30 -6.21 11.16
N ALA A 138 -13.02 -7.09 10.47
CA ALA A 138 -12.51 -8.41 10.09
C ALA A 138 -11.33 -8.32 9.11
N ALA A 139 -11.29 -7.33 8.21
CA ALA A 139 -10.17 -7.12 7.31
C ALA A 139 -8.90 -6.70 8.05
N LEU A 140 -9.03 -5.85 9.08
CA LEU A 140 -7.92 -5.47 9.95
C LEU A 140 -7.40 -6.67 10.76
N ASP A 141 -8.30 -7.45 11.36
CA ASP A 141 -7.95 -8.65 12.15
C ASP A 141 -7.30 -9.72 11.27
N GLN A 142 -7.87 -9.99 10.11
CA GLN A 142 -7.31 -10.94 9.15
C GLN A 142 -5.92 -10.48 8.67
N SER A 143 -5.75 -9.21 8.31
CA SER A 143 -4.44 -8.66 7.96
C SER A 143 -3.45 -8.78 9.11
N TRP A 144 -3.89 -8.49 10.33
CA TRP A 144 -3.09 -8.62 11.54
C TRP A 144 -2.59 -10.05 11.72
N THR A 145 -3.46 -11.02 11.63
CA THR A 145 -3.12 -12.44 11.82
C THR A 145 -2.17 -12.94 10.74
N MET A 146 -2.51 -12.73 9.46
CA MET A 146 -1.73 -13.26 8.34
C MET A 146 -0.35 -12.60 8.19
N SER A 147 -0.20 -11.31 8.49
CA SER A 147 1.09 -10.59 8.36
C SER A 147 2.02 -10.76 9.57
N GLY A 148 1.53 -11.34 10.68
CA GLY A 148 2.25 -11.46 11.94
C GLY A 148 3.66 -12.00 11.82
N PRO A 149 3.86 -13.21 11.28
CA PRO A 149 5.16 -13.85 11.16
C PRO A 149 6.12 -13.08 10.24
N SER A 150 5.58 -12.26 9.32
CA SER A 150 6.32 -11.56 8.27
C SER A 150 6.42 -10.05 8.49
N ALA A 151 5.90 -9.51 9.60
CA ALA A 151 5.80 -8.06 9.82
C ALA A 151 7.14 -7.33 9.66
N TRP A 152 8.22 -7.86 10.23
CA TRP A 152 9.54 -7.26 10.10
C TRP A 152 10.12 -7.35 8.68
N ALA A 153 9.80 -8.40 7.94
CA ALA A 153 10.19 -8.50 6.53
C ALA A 153 9.44 -7.47 5.68
N ILE A 154 8.17 -7.19 5.98
CA ILE A 154 7.39 -6.13 5.34
C ILE A 154 7.99 -4.77 5.65
N VAL A 155 8.34 -4.48 6.92
CA VAL A 155 9.05 -3.25 7.31
C VAL A 155 10.38 -3.11 6.56
N ALA A 156 11.19 -4.18 6.53
CA ALA A 156 12.47 -4.18 5.82
C ALA A 156 12.30 -3.91 4.32
N THR A 157 11.28 -4.52 3.69
CA THR A 157 10.97 -4.27 2.28
C THR A 157 10.57 -2.82 2.03
N TRP A 158 9.75 -2.23 2.90
CA TRP A 158 9.45 -0.80 2.83
C TRP A 158 10.71 0.05 2.91
N LEU A 159 11.55 -0.17 3.90
CA LEU A 159 12.77 0.61 4.06
C LEU A 159 13.70 0.49 2.85
N LEU A 160 13.85 -0.72 2.30
CA LEU A 160 14.65 -0.96 1.08
C LEU A 160 14.15 -0.18 -0.14
N ILE A 161 12.85 0.04 -0.25
CA ILE A 161 12.23 0.76 -1.38
C ILE A 161 12.20 2.27 -1.10
N TYR A 162 11.71 2.66 0.09
CA TYR A 162 11.42 4.05 0.40
C TYR A 162 12.66 4.88 0.65
N VAL A 163 13.65 4.34 1.36
CA VAL A 163 14.85 5.12 1.71
C VAL A 163 15.58 5.60 0.45
N PRO A 164 15.88 4.76 -0.55
CA PRO A 164 16.50 5.23 -1.79
C PRO A 164 15.62 6.24 -2.56
N ILE A 165 14.32 5.97 -2.68
CA ILE A 165 13.39 6.86 -3.39
C ILE A 165 13.38 8.26 -2.74
N LEU A 166 13.26 8.32 -1.42
CA LEU A 166 13.24 9.58 -0.68
C LEU A 166 14.58 10.32 -0.76
N LEU A 167 15.70 9.63 -0.61
CA LEU A 167 17.03 10.24 -0.69
C LEU A 167 17.27 10.86 -2.07
N ILE A 168 16.98 10.12 -3.15
CA ILE A 168 17.11 10.61 -4.51
C ILE A 168 16.16 11.79 -4.74
N GLY A 169 14.91 11.66 -4.35
CA GLY A 169 13.90 12.71 -4.52
C GLY A 169 14.24 13.99 -3.77
N MET A 170 14.68 13.89 -2.52
CA MET A 170 15.09 15.04 -1.72
C MET A 170 16.34 15.73 -2.30
N THR A 171 17.32 14.96 -2.76
CA THR A 171 18.53 15.48 -3.39
C THR A 171 18.18 16.24 -4.67
N LEU A 172 17.38 15.63 -5.57
CA LEU A 172 16.95 16.28 -6.79
C LEU A 172 16.12 17.55 -6.52
N ALA A 173 15.17 17.48 -5.59
CA ALA A 173 14.36 18.63 -5.22
C ALA A 173 15.22 19.77 -4.62
N GLY A 174 16.20 19.43 -3.80
CA GLY A 174 17.14 20.41 -3.24
C GLY A 174 17.97 21.10 -4.30
N VAL A 175 18.55 20.35 -5.25
CA VAL A 175 19.35 20.89 -6.36
C VAL A 175 18.49 21.77 -7.28
N LEU A 176 17.30 21.31 -7.67
CA LEU A 176 16.38 22.05 -8.54
C LEU A 176 15.74 23.25 -7.84
N GLY A 177 15.53 23.18 -6.53
CA GLY A 177 14.91 24.23 -5.73
C GLY A 177 15.66 25.54 -5.74
N ILE A 178 16.98 25.49 -5.94
CA ILE A 178 17.85 26.69 -6.00
C ILE A 178 17.54 27.54 -7.22
N SER A 179 17.24 26.91 -8.36
CA SER A 179 17.08 27.61 -9.65
C SER A 179 15.64 27.55 -10.21
N THR A 180 14.89 26.53 -9.89
CA THR A 180 13.56 26.29 -10.49
C THR A 180 12.57 25.70 -9.45
N PRO A 181 11.95 26.55 -8.60
CA PRO A 181 11.07 26.09 -7.53
C PRO A 181 9.90 25.23 -7.99
N LEU A 182 9.34 25.51 -9.18
CA LEU A 182 8.25 24.72 -9.75
C LEU A 182 8.69 23.30 -10.10
N LEU A 183 9.88 23.14 -10.66
CA LEU A 183 10.43 21.82 -10.97
C LEU A 183 10.72 21.06 -9.68
N ALA A 184 11.28 21.71 -8.66
CA ALA A 184 11.51 21.10 -7.35
C ALA A 184 10.21 20.58 -6.74
N GLN A 185 9.15 21.39 -6.74
CA GLN A 185 7.82 21.00 -6.28
C GLN A 185 7.28 19.80 -7.07
N SER A 186 7.37 19.83 -8.41
CA SER A 186 6.90 18.77 -9.28
C SER A 186 7.64 17.46 -9.02
N VAL A 187 8.96 17.50 -8.92
CA VAL A 187 9.79 16.33 -8.59
C VAL A 187 9.40 15.75 -7.25
N THR A 188 9.25 16.60 -6.24
CA THR A 188 8.84 16.18 -4.89
C THR A 188 7.47 15.47 -4.93
N GLN A 189 6.49 16.00 -5.63
CA GLN A 189 5.16 15.39 -5.75
C GLN A 189 5.19 14.07 -6.53
N ILE A 190 5.99 13.95 -7.58
CA ILE A 190 6.18 12.69 -8.30
C ILE A 190 6.81 11.64 -7.38
N VAL A 191 7.82 11.99 -6.60
CA VAL A 191 8.48 11.07 -5.65
C VAL A 191 7.49 10.58 -4.59
N TRP A 192 6.74 11.48 -3.96
CA TRP A 192 5.73 11.10 -2.96
C TRP A 192 4.60 10.25 -3.54
N SER A 193 4.11 10.60 -4.73
CA SER A 193 3.06 9.84 -5.41
C SER A 193 3.56 8.44 -5.82
N SER A 194 4.81 8.34 -6.27
CA SER A 194 5.43 7.04 -6.61
C SER A 194 5.57 6.16 -5.37
N ALA A 195 6.08 6.72 -4.28
CA ALA A 195 6.17 6.02 -3.00
C ALA A 195 4.81 5.51 -2.53
N ALA A 196 3.77 6.34 -2.58
CA ALA A 196 2.41 5.95 -2.21
C ALA A 196 1.88 4.79 -3.08
N VAL A 197 1.97 4.91 -4.40
CA VAL A 197 1.50 3.88 -5.36
C VAL A 197 2.22 2.55 -5.15
N ILE A 198 3.54 2.57 -4.95
CA ILE A 198 4.33 1.37 -4.65
C ILE A 198 3.89 0.73 -3.33
N SER A 199 3.62 1.53 -2.29
CA SER A 199 3.11 1.04 -1.02
C SER A 199 1.77 0.31 -1.16
N TRP A 200 0.85 0.90 -1.91
CA TRP A 200 -0.46 0.31 -2.14
C TRP A 200 -0.37 -1.04 -2.84
N LEU A 201 0.47 -1.13 -3.88
CA LEU A 201 0.71 -2.39 -4.59
C LEU A 201 1.50 -3.40 -3.76
N MET A 202 2.35 -2.94 -2.84
CA MET A 202 3.00 -3.83 -1.88
C MET A 202 1.98 -4.50 -0.95
N GLY A 203 0.94 -3.79 -0.51
CA GLY A 203 -0.18 -4.38 0.22
C GLY A 203 -0.88 -5.51 -0.57
N VAL A 204 -1.03 -5.33 -1.89
CA VAL A 204 -1.56 -6.38 -2.78
C VAL A 204 -0.58 -7.56 -2.88
N ALA A 205 0.73 -7.30 -3.00
CA ALA A 205 1.75 -8.35 -3.06
C ALA A 205 1.76 -9.20 -1.78
N VAL A 206 1.77 -8.56 -0.61
CA VAL A 206 1.70 -9.24 0.69
C VAL A 206 0.43 -10.09 0.79
N TYR A 207 -0.72 -9.53 0.42
CA TYR A 207 -1.99 -10.27 0.42
C TYR A 207 -1.95 -11.49 -0.50
N SER A 208 -1.44 -11.34 -1.73
CA SER A 208 -1.38 -12.42 -2.71
C SER A 208 -0.48 -13.57 -2.27
N LEU A 209 0.59 -13.27 -1.52
CA LEU A 209 1.53 -14.27 -1.01
C LEU A 209 1.04 -14.97 0.26
N LEU A 210 0.26 -14.29 1.10
CA LEU A 210 -0.20 -14.79 2.39
C LEU A 210 -1.61 -15.39 2.35
N ARG A 211 -2.32 -15.28 1.23
CA ARG A 211 -3.68 -15.82 1.12
C ARG A 211 -3.66 -17.36 1.25
N PRO A 212 -4.58 -17.96 2.04
CA PRO A 212 -4.59 -19.41 2.33
C PRO A 212 -4.61 -20.34 1.11
N GLY A 213 -5.14 -19.89 -0.04
CA GLY A 213 -5.20 -20.68 -1.27
C GLY A 213 -3.86 -20.82 -2.01
N THR A 214 -2.94 -19.86 -1.88
CA THR A 214 -1.61 -19.91 -2.51
C THR A 214 -0.64 -20.80 -1.77
N VAL A 215 -0.79 -20.94 -0.46
CA VAL A 215 0.02 -21.83 0.37
C VAL A 215 -0.26 -23.29 0.03
N ARG A 216 -1.53 -23.68 -0.14
CA ARG A 216 -1.90 -25.06 -0.51
C ARG A 216 -1.35 -25.51 -1.87
N LEU A 217 -1.32 -24.62 -2.86
CA LEU A 217 -0.79 -24.97 -4.18
C LEU A 217 0.74 -25.16 -4.15
N ALA A 218 1.46 -24.33 -3.41
CA ALA A 218 2.91 -24.48 -3.27
C ALA A 218 3.31 -25.79 -2.56
N GLU A 219 2.52 -26.25 -1.58
CA GLU A 219 2.75 -27.52 -0.88
C GLU A 219 2.43 -28.76 -1.72
N ILE A 220 1.46 -28.67 -2.66
CA ILE A 220 1.10 -29.78 -3.54
C ILE A 220 2.16 -30.01 -4.64
N PHE A 221 2.92 -28.95 -5.01
CA PHE A 221 3.91 -29.00 -6.10
C PHE A 221 5.37 -28.93 -5.60
N ALA A 222 5.61 -28.92 -4.28
CA ALA A 222 6.93 -29.03 -3.67
C ALA A 222 7.26 -30.48 -3.33
#